data_b83ccfbf1a23f40277450dd0a21d4461
#
_entry.id   b83ccfbf1a23f40277450dd0a21d4461
#
_cell.length_a   1.000
_cell.length_b   1.000
_cell.length_c   1.000
_cell.angle_alpha   90.00
_cell.angle_beta   90.00
_cell.angle_gamma   90.00
#
_symmetry.space_group_name_H-M   'P 1'
#
loop_
_entity.id
_entity.type
_entity.pdbx_description
1 polymer ?
#
loop_
_entity_poly.entity_id
_entity_poly.type
_entity_poly.pdbx_seq_one_letter_code
_entity_poly.pdbx_strand_id
1 'polypeptide(L)'
;MNFSKIHECLDNISLIKNKKKIGVAVSGGVDSMSLLHVASNWARKYSKELCVLSFDHNLRKESFQDIELVKFVAKSLNLEHKYFIWQEKPSSAILEKARIARYKTFSEYCRSKDIDALLVAHTADDIAETMAIRILNKSNLDGLCPMVKQKKIFDIFLVRPFLHLRKYEIYKFAQTYSIKYNEDPSNTNNKYLRSRVRRYLNSNNKLTEGFIKASLLYCKLRKIKSEIIKSKFKDYFDFKIEGYVVIKKELLLDFPKFLILSFFKNCLMQIGNRKYPPSTKKLIELFSKSNMHMVTNFSLCGCIISLRKEKILIIREYNKIKSLNMEIKNKNTLLWDNRFILSNLPKNKVYNIFPLGNIIDRSYIKQILEKYKKNNCKIPFFVKKTLPVIKTLEGLILIPHFNIYESTKDKIKIDINGLYDKNDNNDF
;
A
#
# COMPACT_ATOMS: atom_id res chain seq x y z
N MET A 1 10.72 37.37 -3.20
CA MET A 1 10.56 36.15 -2.42
C MET A 1 11.52 35.10 -2.99
N ASN A 2 12.28 34.38 -2.18
CA ASN A 2 13.20 33.38 -2.69
C ASN A 2 12.46 32.07 -2.93
N PHE A 3 12.31 31.64 -4.18
CA PHE A 3 11.67 30.38 -4.58
C PHE A 3 12.65 29.20 -4.74
N SER A 4 13.88 29.31 -4.22
CA SER A 4 14.89 28.24 -4.32
C SER A 4 14.36 26.89 -3.83
N LYS A 5 13.62 26.88 -2.70
CA LYS A 5 13.00 25.68 -2.16
C LYS A 5 12.03 24.98 -3.12
N ILE A 6 11.33 25.76 -3.97
CA ILE A 6 10.41 25.21 -4.98
C ILE A 6 11.18 24.65 -6.14
N HIS A 7 12.19 25.37 -6.63
CA HIS A 7 13.03 24.94 -7.76
C HIS A 7 13.86 23.70 -7.41
N GLU A 8 14.37 23.62 -6.18
CA GLU A 8 15.27 22.54 -5.73
C GLU A 8 14.52 21.35 -5.09
N CYS A 9 13.19 21.39 -5.02
CA CYS A 9 12.40 20.36 -4.34
C CYS A 9 12.58 18.95 -4.93
N LEU A 10 12.99 18.83 -6.19
CA LEU A 10 13.28 17.59 -6.90
C LEU A 10 14.72 17.13 -6.74
N ASP A 11 15.67 18.04 -6.54
CA ASP A 11 17.12 17.74 -6.47
C ASP A 11 17.49 16.82 -5.33
N ASN A 12 16.72 16.86 -4.23
CA ASN A 12 16.95 16.07 -3.01
C ASN A 12 16.18 14.76 -2.97
N ILE A 13 15.68 14.26 -4.13
CA ILE A 13 14.92 13.02 -4.21
C ILE A 13 15.75 11.95 -4.92
N SER A 14 16.47 11.13 -4.15
CA SER A 14 17.35 10.07 -4.67
C SER A 14 16.64 9.10 -5.61
N LEU A 15 15.39 8.77 -5.32
CA LEU A 15 14.60 7.81 -6.13
C LEU A 15 14.45 8.21 -7.59
N ILE A 16 14.31 9.52 -7.89
CA ILE A 16 14.12 10.00 -9.27
C ILE A 16 15.44 10.34 -9.98
N LYS A 17 16.52 10.57 -9.23
CA LYS A 17 17.83 10.92 -9.80
C LYS A 17 18.33 9.88 -10.81
N ASN A 18 18.18 8.61 -10.48
CA ASN A 18 18.65 7.49 -11.29
C ASN A 18 17.64 7.03 -12.35
N LYS A 19 16.47 7.67 -12.44
CA LYS A 19 15.44 7.31 -13.44
C LYS A 19 15.58 8.15 -14.68
N LYS A 20 15.50 7.50 -15.86
CA LYS A 20 15.54 8.20 -17.14
C LYS A 20 14.19 8.83 -17.45
N LYS A 21 13.10 8.13 -17.17
CA LYS A 21 11.73 8.52 -17.50
C LYS A 21 10.86 8.66 -16.23
N ILE A 22 10.11 9.75 -16.11
CA ILE A 22 9.33 10.11 -14.94
C ILE A 22 7.95 10.60 -15.39
N GLY A 23 6.91 10.19 -14.64
CA GLY A 23 5.56 10.72 -14.83
C GLY A 23 5.29 11.92 -13.93
N VAL A 24 4.44 12.83 -14.37
CA VAL A 24 3.85 13.89 -13.52
C VAL A 24 2.35 13.88 -13.68
N ALA A 25 1.62 13.77 -12.55
CA ALA A 25 0.17 13.79 -12.52
C ALA A 25 -0.32 15.25 -12.44
N VAL A 26 -1.07 15.69 -13.43
CA VAL A 26 -1.53 17.07 -13.58
C VAL A 26 -3.05 17.11 -13.72
N SER A 27 -3.72 17.92 -12.89
CA SER A 27 -5.17 18.06 -12.84
C SER A 27 -5.70 19.41 -13.31
N GLY A 28 -4.81 20.29 -13.80
CA GLY A 28 -5.19 21.65 -14.21
C GLY A 28 -5.19 22.71 -13.10
N GLY A 29 -5.23 22.31 -11.82
CA GLY A 29 -5.20 23.24 -10.69
C GLY A 29 -3.79 23.76 -10.37
N VAL A 30 -3.71 24.88 -9.62
CA VAL A 30 -2.47 25.64 -9.33
C VAL A 30 -1.31 24.79 -8.85
N ASP A 31 -1.54 23.88 -7.88
CA ASP A 31 -0.49 23.02 -7.31
C ASP A 31 0.12 22.11 -8.38
N SER A 32 -0.72 21.48 -9.19
CA SER A 32 -0.28 20.52 -10.22
C SER A 32 0.37 21.20 -11.43
N MET A 33 -0.11 22.37 -11.82
CA MET A 33 0.46 23.17 -12.90
C MET A 33 1.83 23.74 -12.49
N SER A 34 1.95 24.20 -11.24
CA SER A 34 3.23 24.63 -10.67
C SER A 34 4.25 23.47 -10.63
N LEU A 35 3.80 22.27 -10.23
CA LEU A 35 4.66 21.08 -10.25
C LEU A 35 5.10 20.72 -11.67
N LEU A 36 4.21 20.82 -12.66
CA LEU A 36 4.55 20.58 -14.06
C LEU A 36 5.65 21.53 -14.53
N HIS A 37 5.52 22.83 -14.21
CA HIS A 37 6.53 23.84 -14.55
C HIS A 37 7.90 23.52 -13.95
N VAL A 38 7.94 23.22 -12.64
CA VAL A 38 9.16 22.88 -11.91
C VAL A 38 9.77 21.56 -12.45
N ALA A 39 8.93 20.53 -12.65
CA ALA A 39 9.37 19.23 -13.16
C ALA A 39 9.90 19.32 -14.60
N SER A 40 9.31 20.14 -15.46
CA SER A 40 9.78 20.38 -16.82
C SER A 40 11.18 21.02 -16.83
N ASN A 41 11.40 22.05 -16.02
CA ASN A 41 12.70 22.71 -15.88
C ASN A 41 13.76 21.76 -15.33
N TRP A 42 13.40 20.99 -14.31
CA TRP A 42 14.26 19.98 -13.71
C TRP A 42 14.60 18.86 -14.71
N ALA A 43 13.62 18.33 -15.43
CA ALA A 43 13.83 17.29 -16.43
C ALA A 43 14.76 17.76 -17.55
N ARG A 44 14.60 19.00 -18.01
CA ARG A 44 15.48 19.62 -19.01
C ARG A 44 16.91 19.77 -18.50
N LYS A 45 17.08 20.26 -17.26
CA LYS A 45 18.40 20.42 -16.60
C LYS A 45 19.18 19.09 -16.50
N TYR A 46 18.47 17.98 -16.21
CA TYR A 46 19.10 16.67 -16.01
C TYR A 46 18.89 15.69 -17.15
N SER A 47 18.48 16.17 -18.33
CA SER A 47 18.24 15.35 -19.53
C SER A 47 17.34 14.13 -19.25
N LYS A 48 16.21 14.36 -18.55
CA LYS A 48 15.22 13.34 -18.22
C LYS A 48 14.02 13.44 -19.15
N GLU A 49 13.38 12.30 -19.42
CA GLU A 49 12.10 12.24 -20.12
C GLU A 49 10.97 12.46 -19.12
N LEU A 50 10.08 13.42 -19.38
CA LEU A 50 8.92 13.71 -18.55
C LEU A 50 7.64 13.43 -19.33
N CYS A 51 6.75 12.60 -18.77
CA CYS A 51 5.44 12.30 -19.31
C CYS A 51 4.34 12.90 -18.41
N VAL A 52 3.44 13.69 -19.01
CA VAL A 52 2.31 14.33 -18.31
C VAL A 52 1.10 13.41 -18.33
N LEU A 53 0.54 13.11 -17.15
CA LEU A 53 -0.61 12.24 -17.00
C LEU A 53 -1.78 13.00 -16.37
N SER A 54 -2.93 12.99 -17.03
CA SER A 54 -4.17 13.57 -16.51
C SER A 54 -5.25 12.51 -16.35
N PHE A 55 -6.12 12.69 -15.35
CA PHE A 55 -7.22 11.77 -15.10
C PHE A 55 -8.51 12.57 -14.85
N ASP A 56 -9.43 12.48 -15.78
CA ASP A 56 -10.76 13.03 -15.64
C ASP A 56 -11.64 12.04 -14.86
N HIS A 57 -12.12 12.48 -13.71
CA HIS A 57 -13.06 11.70 -12.90
C HIS A 57 -14.47 11.66 -13.50
N ASN A 58 -14.74 12.48 -14.56
CA ASN A 58 -16.04 12.61 -15.23
C ASN A 58 -17.20 12.86 -14.26
N LEU A 59 -16.91 13.66 -13.20
CA LEU A 59 -17.87 14.05 -12.16
C LEU A 59 -18.46 15.44 -12.39
N ARG A 60 -17.89 16.21 -13.33
CA ARG A 60 -18.31 17.57 -13.70
C ARG A 60 -18.26 17.74 -15.21
N LYS A 61 -19.17 18.55 -15.77
CA LYS A 61 -19.17 18.86 -17.20
C LYS A 61 -17.93 19.65 -17.62
N GLU A 62 -17.41 20.51 -16.73
CA GLU A 62 -16.29 21.42 -16.99
C GLU A 62 -14.91 20.72 -16.83
N SER A 63 -14.85 19.47 -16.38
CA SER A 63 -13.56 18.75 -16.18
C SER A 63 -12.75 18.62 -17.46
N PHE A 64 -13.40 18.66 -18.62
CA PHE A 64 -12.72 18.67 -19.91
C PHE A 64 -11.87 19.92 -20.13
N GLN A 65 -12.27 21.09 -19.61
CA GLN A 65 -11.50 22.33 -19.73
C GLN A 65 -10.13 22.21 -19.01
N ASP A 66 -10.10 21.49 -17.89
CA ASP A 66 -8.86 21.21 -17.17
C ASP A 66 -7.90 20.39 -18.02
N ILE A 67 -8.42 19.37 -18.72
CA ILE A 67 -7.62 18.52 -19.61
C ILE A 67 -7.07 19.32 -20.80
N GLU A 68 -7.88 20.16 -21.42
CA GLU A 68 -7.46 20.99 -22.56
C GLU A 68 -6.38 22.02 -22.14
N LEU A 69 -6.49 22.62 -20.97
CA LEU A 69 -5.46 23.49 -20.43
C LEU A 69 -4.13 22.72 -20.24
N VAL A 70 -4.18 21.55 -19.62
CA VAL A 70 -2.97 20.73 -19.42
C VAL A 70 -2.36 20.32 -20.75
N LYS A 71 -3.17 19.91 -21.73
CA LYS A 71 -2.73 19.54 -23.06
C LYS A 71 -2.04 20.72 -23.78
N PHE A 72 -2.64 21.91 -23.70
CA PHE A 72 -2.06 23.12 -24.28
C PHE A 72 -0.69 23.43 -23.66
N VAL A 73 -0.58 23.42 -22.32
CA VAL A 73 0.68 23.70 -21.62
C VAL A 73 1.72 22.59 -21.86
N ALA A 74 1.34 21.33 -21.85
CA ALA A 74 2.26 20.21 -22.14
C ALA A 74 2.85 20.36 -23.57
N LYS A 75 2.00 20.70 -24.55
CA LYS A 75 2.44 20.95 -25.93
C LYS A 75 3.43 22.14 -26.00
N SER A 76 3.17 23.23 -25.32
CA SER A 76 4.08 24.39 -25.29
C SER A 76 5.44 24.09 -24.63
N LEU A 77 5.49 23.08 -23.75
CA LEU A 77 6.72 22.60 -23.10
C LEU A 77 7.39 21.44 -23.87
N ASN A 78 6.87 21.03 -25.02
CA ASN A 78 7.29 19.86 -25.80
C ASN A 78 7.27 18.55 -24.99
N LEU A 79 6.23 18.33 -24.18
CA LEU A 79 6.04 17.15 -23.33
C LEU A 79 4.93 16.25 -23.85
N GLU A 80 5.14 14.92 -23.76
CA GLU A 80 4.11 13.93 -24.03
C GLU A 80 3.00 14.08 -22.99
N HIS A 81 1.74 14.19 -23.42
CA HIS A 81 0.56 14.23 -22.56
C HIS A 81 -0.37 13.07 -22.86
N LYS A 82 -0.71 12.30 -21.81
CA LYS A 82 -1.71 11.24 -21.86
C LYS A 82 -2.81 11.53 -20.85
N TYR A 83 -4.06 11.49 -21.28
CA TYR A 83 -5.20 11.63 -20.38
C TYR A 83 -6.07 10.37 -20.40
N PHE A 84 -6.80 10.18 -19.29
CA PHE A 84 -7.70 9.06 -19.07
C PHE A 84 -9.02 9.58 -18.53
N ILE A 85 -10.12 8.93 -18.90
CA ILE A 85 -11.48 9.27 -18.45
C ILE A 85 -12.01 8.10 -17.63
N TRP A 86 -12.53 8.38 -16.44
CA TRP A 86 -13.17 7.37 -15.62
C TRP A 86 -14.59 7.07 -16.13
N GLN A 87 -14.81 5.84 -16.53
CA GLN A 87 -16.10 5.41 -17.08
C GLN A 87 -17.04 4.81 -16.02
N GLU A 88 -16.49 4.26 -14.93
CA GLU A 88 -17.28 3.67 -13.86
C GLU A 88 -18.02 4.74 -13.04
N LYS A 89 -19.32 4.50 -12.75
CA LYS A 89 -20.13 5.36 -11.89
C LYS A 89 -20.64 4.57 -10.68
N PRO A 90 -19.81 4.36 -9.64
CA PRO A 90 -20.23 3.60 -8.47
C PRO A 90 -21.28 4.36 -7.65
N SER A 91 -22.24 3.63 -7.08
CA SER A 91 -23.32 4.20 -6.25
C SER A 91 -22.86 4.69 -4.87
N SER A 92 -21.68 4.24 -4.40
CA SER A 92 -21.16 4.57 -3.06
C SER A 92 -19.66 4.72 -3.03
N ALA A 93 -19.14 5.46 -2.05
CA ALA A 93 -17.70 5.73 -1.84
C ALA A 93 -17.01 6.29 -3.09
N ILE A 94 -17.68 7.15 -3.84
CA ILE A 94 -17.26 7.66 -5.15
C ILE A 94 -15.83 8.22 -5.11
N LEU A 95 -15.50 9.07 -4.15
CA LEU A 95 -14.18 9.71 -4.05
C LEU A 95 -13.04 8.71 -3.78
N GLU A 96 -13.28 7.69 -2.94
CA GLU A 96 -12.28 6.64 -2.68
C GLU A 96 -12.08 5.78 -3.92
N LYS A 97 -13.16 5.34 -4.57
CA LYS A 97 -13.11 4.52 -5.78
C LYS A 97 -12.47 5.28 -6.95
N ALA A 98 -12.81 6.55 -7.13
CA ALA A 98 -12.21 7.43 -8.12
C ALA A 98 -10.68 7.59 -7.90
N ARG A 99 -10.25 7.73 -6.64
CA ARG A 99 -8.83 7.77 -6.30
C ARG A 99 -8.13 6.45 -6.61
N ILE A 100 -8.74 5.31 -6.30
CA ILE A 100 -8.19 3.97 -6.60
C ILE A 100 -8.08 3.78 -8.11
N ALA A 101 -9.14 4.07 -8.86
CA ALA A 101 -9.17 3.99 -10.32
C ALA A 101 -8.05 4.82 -10.95
N ARG A 102 -7.90 6.09 -10.55
CA ARG A 102 -6.84 6.96 -11.04
C ARG A 102 -5.45 6.34 -10.88
N TYR A 103 -5.09 5.90 -9.67
CA TYR A 103 -3.75 5.37 -9.44
C TYR A 103 -3.53 3.99 -10.07
N LYS A 104 -4.58 3.19 -10.21
CA LYS A 104 -4.51 1.92 -10.95
C LYS A 104 -4.22 2.17 -12.43
N THR A 105 -5.00 3.05 -13.07
CA THR A 105 -4.81 3.43 -14.47
C THR A 105 -3.42 4.04 -14.73
N PHE A 106 -2.99 4.96 -13.85
CA PHE A 106 -1.65 5.54 -13.95
C PHE A 106 -0.54 4.48 -13.80
N SER A 107 -0.70 3.53 -12.87
CA SER A 107 0.27 2.45 -12.67
C SER A 107 0.37 1.54 -13.89
N GLU A 108 -0.77 1.16 -14.47
CA GLU A 108 -0.81 0.33 -15.69
C GLU A 108 -0.13 1.02 -16.87
N TYR A 109 -0.43 2.30 -17.09
CA TYR A 109 0.22 3.08 -18.16
C TYR A 109 1.72 3.28 -17.88
N CYS A 110 2.10 3.68 -16.67
CA CYS A 110 3.49 3.86 -16.30
C CYS A 110 4.32 2.59 -16.52
N ARG A 111 3.77 1.42 -16.16
CA ARG A 111 4.43 0.14 -16.42
C ARG A 111 4.62 -0.14 -17.91
N SER A 112 3.63 0.20 -18.76
CA SER A 112 3.74 0.00 -20.22
C SER A 112 4.77 0.93 -20.89
N LYS A 113 5.20 1.98 -20.19
CA LYS A 113 6.13 3.01 -20.68
C LYS A 113 7.44 3.07 -19.90
N ASP A 114 7.72 2.07 -19.04
CA ASP A 114 8.90 2.00 -18.17
C ASP A 114 9.08 3.22 -17.25
N ILE A 115 7.96 3.74 -16.73
CA ILE A 115 7.92 4.84 -15.78
C ILE A 115 7.73 4.26 -14.38
N ASP A 116 8.75 4.32 -13.52
CA ASP A 116 8.68 3.79 -12.15
C ASP A 116 8.24 4.82 -11.11
N ALA A 117 8.35 6.11 -11.41
CA ALA A 117 8.04 7.19 -10.48
C ALA A 117 7.02 8.18 -11.06
N LEU A 118 6.02 8.53 -10.24
CA LEU A 118 4.98 9.50 -10.57
C LEU A 118 4.99 10.65 -9.56
N LEU A 119 5.26 11.85 -10.04
CA LEU A 119 5.20 13.08 -9.25
C LEU A 119 3.76 13.50 -9.03
N VAL A 120 3.42 13.92 -7.80
CA VAL A 120 2.08 14.44 -7.43
C VAL A 120 2.21 15.66 -6.52
N ALA A 121 1.38 16.68 -6.73
CA ALA A 121 1.50 18.01 -6.15
C ALA A 121 0.82 18.15 -4.76
N HIS A 122 1.00 17.16 -3.87
CA HIS A 122 0.50 17.31 -2.49
C HIS A 122 1.39 18.25 -1.68
N THR A 123 0.79 19.06 -0.84
CA THR A 123 1.42 20.13 -0.05
C THR A 123 1.41 19.86 1.45
N ALA A 124 2.06 20.71 2.24
CA ALA A 124 2.00 20.67 3.70
C ALA A 124 0.56 20.92 4.22
N ASP A 125 -0.21 21.76 3.53
CA ASP A 125 -1.62 22.00 3.88
C ASP A 125 -2.48 20.74 3.70
N ASP A 126 -2.19 19.88 2.70
CA ASP A 126 -2.87 18.59 2.54
C ASP A 126 -2.54 17.61 3.69
N ILE A 127 -1.35 17.72 4.31
CA ILE A 127 -1.02 16.98 5.54
C ILE A 127 -1.91 17.46 6.67
N ALA A 128 -2.03 18.79 6.90
CA ALA A 128 -2.86 19.36 7.96
C ALA A 128 -4.33 18.97 7.78
N GLU A 129 -4.88 19.12 6.56
CA GLU A 129 -6.24 18.68 6.22
C GLU A 129 -6.47 17.19 6.57
N THR A 130 -5.54 16.34 6.15
CA THR A 130 -5.64 14.89 6.38
C THR A 130 -5.58 14.55 7.87
N MET A 131 -4.72 15.22 8.63
CA MET A 131 -4.59 15.00 10.07
C MET A 131 -5.86 15.46 10.79
N ALA A 132 -6.37 16.65 10.50
CA ALA A 132 -7.60 17.17 11.09
C ALA A 132 -8.79 16.22 10.83
N ILE A 133 -8.97 15.75 9.59
CA ILE A 133 -10.03 14.81 9.24
C ILE A 133 -9.89 13.49 10.03
N ARG A 134 -8.68 12.98 10.21
CA ARG A 134 -8.44 11.74 10.94
C ARG A 134 -8.70 11.89 12.45
N ILE A 135 -8.40 13.06 13.03
CA ILE A 135 -8.73 13.37 14.41
C ILE A 135 -10.25 13.43 14.59
N LEU A 136 -10.97 14.14 13.70
CA LEU A 136 -12.43 14.21 13.72
C LEU A 136 -13.08 12.82 13.60
N ASN A 137 -12.49 11.94 12.82
CA ASN A 137 -12.92 10.54 12.67
C ASN A 137 -12.42 9.63 13.81
N LYS A 138 -11.89 10.18 14.90
CA LYS A 138 -11.37 9.44 16.07
C LYS A 138 -10.35 8.35 15.69
N SER A 139 -9.53 8.62 14.69
CA SER A 139 -8.45 7.71 14.29
C SER A 139 -7.45 7.54 15.43
N ASN A 140 -6.99 6.30 15.64
CA ASN A 140 -5.91 6.04 16.59
C ASN A 140 -4.55 6.54 16.07
N LEU A 141 -3.51 6.47 16.90
CA LEU A 141 -2.17 6.96 16.58
C LEU A 141 -1.61 6.38 15.26
N ASP A 142 -1.85 5.10 14.99
CA ASP A 142 -1.39 4.48 13.74
C ASP A 142 -2.17 5.02 12.52
N GLY A 143 -3.43 5.39 12.72
CA GLY A 143 -4.26 6.05 11.71
C GLY A 143 -3.92 7.53 11.48
N LEU A 144 -3.29 8.21 12.44
CA LEU A 144 -2.90 9.63 12.32
C LEU A 144 -1.65 9.85 11.47
N CYS A 145 -1.01 8.77 10.99
CA CYS A 145 0.20 8.87 10.18
C CYS A 145 -0.04 9.76 8.94
N PRO A 146 0.81 10.78 8.74
CA PRO A 146 0.68 11.72 7.63
C PRO A 146 0.97 11.09 6.27
N MET A 147 0.78 11.89 5.22
CA MET A 147 1.32 11.56 3.92
C MET A 147 2.85 11.57 3.98
N VAL A 148 3.47 10.52 3.43
CA VAL A 148 4.93 10.43 3.33
C VAL A 148 5.41 10.98 1.98
N LYS A 149 6.66 11.44 1.92
CA LYS A 149 7.27 12.03 0.72
C LYS A 149 7.26 11.05 -0.47
N GLN A 150 7.47 9.77 -0.20
CA GLN A 150 7.48 8.70 -1.21
C GLN A 150 6.64 7.52 -0.70
N LYS A 151 5.87 6.91 -1.60
CA LYS A 151 5.07 5.73 -1.29
C LYS A 151 4.88 4.85 -2.51
N LYS A 152 5.14 3.56 -2.42
CA LYS A 152 4.78 2.60 -3.46
C LYS A 152 3.27 2.38 -3.47
N ILE A 153 2.64 2.53 -4.62
CA ILE A 153 1.21 2.27 -4.85
C ILE A 153 1.11 1.44 -6.12
N PHE A 154 0.52 0.24 -6.02
CA PHE A 154 0.59 -0.74 -7.11
C PHE A 154 2.06 -0.98 -7.51
N ASP A 155 2.42 -0.79 -8.77
CA ASP A 155 3.77 -1.03 -9.28
C ASP A 155 4.61 0.24 -9.44
N ILE A 156 4.12 1.43 -9.02
CA ILE A 156 4.81 2.71 -9.16
C ILE A 156 5.08 3.39 -7.81
N PHE A 157 6.12 4.22 -7.78
CA PHE A 157 6.40 5.10 -6.65
C PHE A 157 5.71 6.45 -6.82
N LEU A 158 4.78 6.80 -5.93
CA LEU A 158 4.29 8.17 -5.81
C LEU A 158 5.30 9.02 -5.07
N VAL A 159 5.71 10.11 -5.68
CA VAL A 159 6.65 11.09 -5.11
C VAL A 159 5.94 12.43 -4.93
N ARG A 160 6.12 13.08 -3.79
CA ARG A 160 5.46 14.34 -3.40
C ARG A 160 6.49 15.43 -3.13
N PRO A 161 6.98 16.11 -4.18
CA PRO A 161 8.04 17.11 -4.03
C PRO A 161 7.62 18.30 -3.17
N PHE A 162 6.36 18.72 -3.27
CA PHE A 162 5.81 19.89 -2.59
C PHE A 162 5.34 19.64 -1.16
N LEU A 163 5.56 18.44 -0.60
CA LEU A 163 4.99 18.07 0.70
C LEU A 163 5.48 18.94 1.88
N HIS A 164 6.58 19.66 1.70
CA HIS A 164 7.14 20.60 2.70
C HIS A 164 6.76 22.07 2.44
N LEU A 165 6.09 22.34 1.33
CA LEU A 165 5.68 23.67 0.93
C LEU A 165 4.23 23.96 1.33
N ARG A 166 3.95 25.21 1.68
CA ARG A 166 2.60 25.70 1.94
C ARG A 166 1.90 26.08 0.64
N LYS A 167 0.59 25.95 0.58
CA LYS A 167 -0.20 26.31 -0.62
C LYS A 167 -0.02 27.78 -1.00
N TYR A 168 0.07 28.69 -0.05
CA TYR A 168 0.29 30.12 -0.34
C TYR A 168 1.63 30.38 -1.03
N GLU A 169 2.68 29.59 -0.75
CA GLU A 169 3.98 29.72 -1.41
C GLU A 169 3.86 29.30 -2.88
N ILE A 170 3.14 28.19 -3.15
CA ILE A 170 2.91 27.70 -4.51
C ILE A 170 2.03 28.68 -5.30
N TYR A 171 1.01 29.25 -4.67
CA TYR A 171 0.15 30.26 -5.30
C TYR A 171 0.95 31.50 -5.71
N LYS A 172 1.78 32.04 -4.83
CA LYS A 172 2.67 33.18 -5.14
C LYS A 172 3.68 32.83 -6.24
N PHE A 173 4.23 31.61 -6.21
CA PHE A 173 5.10 31.11 -7.27
C PHE A 173 4.38 31.10 -8.62
N ALA A 174 3.17 30.55 -8.68
CA ALA A 174 2.36 30.52 -9.89
C ALA A 174 2.08 31.91 -10.46
N GLN A 175 1.76 32.88 -9.59
CA GLN A 175 1.54 34.31 -9.98
C GLN A 175 2.83 34.93 -10.54
N THR A 176 3.97 34.74 -9.86
CA THR A 176 5.26 35.32 -10.27
C THR A 176 5.74 34.80 -11.63
N TYR A 177 5.50 33.52 -11.90
CA TYR A 177 5.90 32.89 -13.17
C TYR A 177 4.76 32.85 -14.20
N SER A 178 3.65 33.55 -13.96
CA SER A 178 2.48 33.61 -14.85
C SER A 178 2.00 32.23 -15.30
N ILE A 179 2.03 31.25 -14.39
CA ILE A 179 1.61 29.87 -14.67
C ILE A 179 0.09 29.84 -14.84
N LYS A 180 -0.37 29.36 -15.99
CA LYS A 180 -1.81 29.20 -16.27
C LYS A 180 -2.37 28.01 -15.48
N TYR A 181 -3.48 28.19 -14.80
CA TYR A 181 -4.21 27.13 -14.08
C TYR A 181 -5.72 27.45 -14.03
N ASN A 182 -6.53 26.43 -13.79
CA ASN A 182 -7.96 26.61 -13.55
C ASN A 182 -8.26 26.55 -12.04
N GLU A 183 -9.21 27.35 -11.59
CA GLU A 183 -9.75 27.23 -10.23
C GLU A 183 -10.90 26.23 -10.22
N ASP A 184 -10.79 25.21 -9.36
CA ASP A 184 -11.83 24.19 -9.22
C ASP A 184 -12.98 24.71 -8.33
N PRO A 185 -14.19 24.94 -8.87
CA PRO A 185 -15.35 25.40 -8.11
C PRO A 185 -15.74 24.44 -6.97
N SER A 186 -15.38 23.14 -7.08
CA SER A 186 -15.67 22.16 -6.02
C SER A 186 -14.87 22.41 -4.74
N ASN A 187 -13.80 23.19 -4.79
CA ASN A 187 -13.03 23.59 -3.61
C ASN A 187 -13.85 24.44 -2.63
N THR A 188 -14.88 25.13 -3.10
CA THR A 188 -15.79 25.97 -2.30
C THR A 188 -17.03 25.22 -1.81
N ASN A 189 -17.26 23.99 -2.28
CA ASN A 189 -18.46 23.22 -1.96
C ASN A 189 -18.43 22.66 -0.52
N ASN A 190 -19.31 23.20 0.34
CA ASN A 190 -19.44 22.85 1.76
C ASN A 190 -19.99 21.43 2.05
N LYS A 191 -20.47 20.71 1.05
CA LYS A 191 -21.00 19.34 1.24
C LYS A 191 -19.93 18.37 1.71
N TYR A 192 -18.67 18.60 1.35
CA TYR A 192 -17.58 17.69 1.68
C TYR A 192 -16.86 18.10 2.96
N LEU A 193 -16.62 17.14 3.87
CA LEU A 193 -15.87 17.36 5.11
C LEU A 193 -14.50 17.99 4.84
N ARG A 194 -13.80 17.55 3.78
CA ARG A 194 -12.48 18.06 3.43
C ARG A 194 -12.53 19.55 3.06
N SER A 195 -13.53 20.01 2.32
CA SER A 195 -13.68 21.43 1.95
C SER A 195 -13.97 22.29 3.17
N ARG A 196 -14.78 21.81 4.14
CA ARG A 196 -15.02 22.50 5.41
C ARG A 196 -13.76 22.63 6.25
N VAL A 197 -13.01 21.53 6.39
CA VAL A 197 -11.72 21.50 7.12
C VAL A 197 -10.71 22.43 6.47
N ARG A 198 -10.59 22.41 5.15
CA ARG A 198 -9.69 23.31 4.39
C ARG A 198 -10.00 24.77 4.65
N ARG A 199 -11.27 25.16 4.58
CA ARG A 199 -11.68 26.55 4.85
C ARG A 199 -11.30 26.97 6.26
N TYR A 200 -11.59 26.16 7.26
CA TYR A 200 -11.25 26.43 8.65
C TYR A 200 -9.73 26.54 8.87
N LEU A 201 -8.94 25.68 8.27
CA LEU A 201 -7.49 25.70 8.36
C LEU A 201 -6.89 26.93 7.62
N ASN A 202 -7.44 27.32 6.49
CA ASN A 202 -6.99 28.50 5.75
C ASN A 202 -7.20 29.80 6.55
N SER A 203 -8.26 29.89 7.35
CA SER A 203 -8.48 31.04 8.24
C SER A 203 -7.66 30.96 9.54
N ASN A 204 -7.02 29.80 9.84
CA ASN A 204 -6.29 29.53 11.09
C ASN A 204 -4.86 29.05 10.83
N ASN A 205 -3.98 29.98 10.46
CA ASN A 205 -2.62 29.65 10.05
C ASN A 205 -1.81 28.97 11.17
N LYS A 206 -1.93 29.45 12.42
CA LYS A 206 -1.27 28.84 13.59
C LYS A 206 -1.68 27.39 13.82
N LEU A 207 -2.98 27.10 13.67
CA LEU A 207 -3.52 25.75 13.81
C LEU A 207 -3.00 24.83 12.69
N THR A 208 -2.96 25.33 11.46
CA THR A 208 -2.42 24.60 10.30
C THR A 208 -0.96 24.21 10.52
N GLU A 209 -0.13 25.15 10.98
CA GLU A 209 1.26 24.87 11.34
C GLU A 209 1.37 23.88 12.49
N GLY A 210 0.50 23.99 13.49
CA GLY A 210 0.42 23.04 14.59
C GLY A 210 0.17 21.60 14.10
N PHE A 211 -0.79 21.42 13.20
CA PHE A 211 -1.06 20.11 12.60
C PHE A 211 0.10 19.58 11.74
N ILE A 212 0.76 20.45 10.97
CA ILE A 212 1.95 20.04 10.18
C ILE A 212 3.06 19.57 11.13
N LYS A 213 3.40 20.34 12.17
CA LYS A 213 4.43 19.98 13.15
C LYS A 213 4.09 18.70 13.90
N ALA A 214 2.85 18.57 14.38
CA ALA A 214 2.37 17.36 15.03
C ALA A 214 2.48 16.14 14.11
N SER A 215 2.12 16.27 12.85
CA SER A 215 2.22 15.24 11.83
C SER A 215 3.66 14.75 11.65
N LEU A 216 4.64 15.66 11.58
CA LEU A 216 6.06 15.29 11.50
C LEU A 216 6.55 14.57 12.76
N LEU A 217 6.09 15.01 13.94
CA LEU A 217 6.40 14.34 15.21
C LEU A 217 5.82 12.91 15.22
N TYR A 218 4.57 12.73 14.77
CA TYR A 218 3.95 11.39 14.66
C TYR A 218 4.72 10.47 13.71
N CYS A 219 5.26 10.98 12.60
CA CYS A 219 6.14 10.20 11.73
C CYS A 219 7.37 9.68 12.46
N LYS A 220 8.05 10.56 13.22
CA LYS A 220 9.24 10.18 14.02
C LYS A 220 8.88 9.12 15.07
N LEU A 221 7.82 9.35 15.84
CA LEU A 221 7.35 8.41 16.85
C LEU A 221 6.98 7.03 16.26
N ARG A 222 6.37 7.03 15.07
CA ARG A 222 6.05 5.78 14.36
C ARG A 222 7.31 5.03 13.94
N LYS A 223 8.34 5.71 13.43
CA LYS A 223 9.62 5.08 13.09
C LYS A 223 10.25 4.45 14.33
N ILE A 224 10.41 5.22 15.42
CA ILE A 224 10.94 4.72 16.69
C ILE A 224 10.15 3.50 17.18
N LYS A 225 8.81 3.58 17.17
CA LYS A 225 7.96 2.45 17.54
C LYS A 225 8.22 1.21 16.67
N SER A 226 8.36 1.38 15.36
CA SER A 226 8.66 0.28 14.43
C SER A 226 10.03 -0.33 14.70
N GLU A 227 11.03 0.48 14.97
CA GLU A 227 12.38 0.03 15.32
C GLU A 227 12.42 -0.73 16.64
N ILE A 228 11.71 -0.26 17.68
CA ILE A 228 11.57 -0.97 18.95
C ILE A 228 10.90 -2.33 18.71
N ILE A 229 9.81 -2.40 17.95
CA ILE A 229 9.15 -3.66 17.64
C ILE A 229 10.10 -4.60 16.88
N LYS A 230 10.78 -4.11 15.86
CA LYS A 230 11.74 -4.93 15.07
C LYS A 230 12.88 -5.47 15.93
N SER A 231 13.48 -4.64 16.80
CA SER A 231 14.66 -5.01 17.59
C SER A 231 14.32 -5.83 18.83
N LYS A 232 13.29 -5.43 19.58
CA LYS A 232 12.97 -6.03 20.89
C LYS A 232 12.02 -7.22 20.81
N PHE A 233 11.16 -7.30 19.78
CA PHE A 233 10.20 -8.40 19.67
C PHE A 233 10.76 -9.62 18.91
N LYS A 234 11.94 -9.52 18.29
CA LYS A 234 12.52 -10.56 17.41
C LYS A 234 12.58 -11.97 18.03
N ASP A 235 12.74 -12.06 19.35
CA ASP A 235 12.86 -13.33 20.08
C ASP A 235 11.51 -13.85 20.58
N TYR A 236 10.44 -13.06 20.45
CA TYR A 236 9.09 -13.37 20.90
C TYR A 236 8.15 -13.85 19.79
N PHE A 237 8.54 -13.72 18.52
CA PHE A 237 7.73 -14.18 17.42
C PHE A 237 8.55 -14.83 16.31
N ASP A 238 7.88 -15.66 15.53
CA ASP A 238 8.46 -16.32 14.37
C ASP A 238 7.43 -16.34 13.23
N PHE A 239 7.76 -15.68 12.11
CA PHE A 239 7.02 -15.78 10.86
C PHE A 239 7.43 -17.03 10.11
N LYS A 240 6.53 -17.98 10.04
CA LYS A 240 6.77 -19.26 9.37
C LYS A 240 6.57 -19.16 7.87
N ILE A 241 7.44 -19.82 7.10
CA ILE A 241 7.39 -19.84 5.63
C ILE A 241 6.03 -20.31 5.10
N GLU A 242 5.25 -20.99 5.90
CA GLU A 242 3.88 -21.39 5.59
C GLU A 242 2.83 -20.27 5.77
N GLY A 243 3.27 -19.04 5.96
CA GLY A 243 2.42 -17.85 5.96
C GLY A 243 1.56 -17.69 7.21
N TYR A 244 2.08 -18.04 8.39
CA TYR A 244 1.47 -17.78 9.70
C TYR A 244 2.53 -17.28 10.69
N VAL A 245 2.10 -16.74 11.82
CA VAL A 245 3.01 -16.27 12.86
C VAL A 245 2.76 -17.01 14.17
N VAL A 246 3.84 -17.36 14.85
CA VAL A 246 3.85 -17.93 16.21
C VAL A 246 4.39 -16.85 17.15
N ILE A 247 3.66 -16.54 18.22
CA ILE A 247 4.00 -15.50 19.20
C ILE A 247 4.06 -16.14 20.57
N LYS A 248 5.12 -15.91 21.33
CA LYS A 248 5.22 -16.30 22.74
C LYS A 248 4.31 -15.45 23.60
N LYS A 249 3.58 -16.04 24.56
CA LYS A 249 2.68 -15.28 25.45
C LYS A 249 3.40 -14.31 26.39
N GLU A 250 4.65 -14.56 26.70
CA GLU A 250 5.52 -13.69 27.51
C GLU A 250 5.55 -12.26 26.92
N LEU A 251 5.49 -12.09 25.59
CA LEU A 251 5.37 -10.80 24.94
C LEU A 251 4.26 -9.92 25.53
N LEU A 252 3.15 -10.53 25.96
CA LEU A 252 2.01 -9.78 26.55
C LEU A 252 2.34 -9.21 27.95
N LEU A 253 3.33 -9.73 28.63
CA LEU A 253 3.77 -9.32 29.96
C LEU A 253 4.99 -8.37 29.90
N ASP A 254 5.90 -8.61 28.98
CA ASP A 254 7.22 -7.96 28.95
C ASP A 254 7.19 -6.57 28.29
N PHE A 255 6.11 -6.22 27.59
CA PHE A 255 6.05 -4.96 26.83
C PHE A 255 4.82 -4.13 27.08
N PRO A 256 4.92 -2.80 26.92
CA PRO A 256 3.79 -1.89 27.03
C PRO A 256 2.65 -2.23 26.06
N LYS A 257 1.42 -2.20 26.55
CA LYS A 257 0.20 -2.59 25.81
C LYS A 257 0.05 -1.92 24.44
N PHE A 258 0.48 -0.66 24.29
CA PHE A 258 0.37 0.04 23.00
C PHE A 258 1.30 -0.54 21.92
N LEU A 259 2.49 -1.05 22.29
CA LEU A 259 3.41 -1.73 21.38
C LEU A 259 2.85 -3.09 20.96
N ILE A 260 2.36 -3.85 21.93
CA ILE A 260 1.72 -5.16 21.70
C ILE A 260 0.54 -5.00 20.74
N LEU A 261 -0.36 -4.06 21.00
CA LEU A 261 -1.52 -3.79 20.16
C LEU A 261 -1.10 -3.41 18.72
N SER A 262 -0.07 -2.58 18.58
CA SER A 262 0.44 -2.19 17.26
C SER A 262 1.04 -3.39 16.51
N PHE A 263 1.83 -4.21 17.18
CA PHE A 263 2.39 -5.44 16.61
C PHE A 263 1.31 -6.41 16.13
N PHE A 264 0.33 -6.73 17.00
CA PHE A 264 -0.78 -7.62 16.64
C PHE A 264 -1.63 -7.08 15.49
N LYS A 265 -1.91 -5.76 15.45
CA LYS A 265 -2.62 -5.14 14.33
C LYS A 265 -1.88 -5.35 13.01
N ASN A 266 -0.57 -5.17 13.00
CA ASN A 266 0.24 -5.38 11.81
C ASN A 266 0.25 -6.85 11.37
N CYS A 267 0.45 -7.80 12.30
CA CYS A 267 0.38 -9.22 12.00
C CYS A 267 -0.99 -9.62 11.41
N LEU A 268 -2.08 -9.13 12.00
CA LEU A 268 -3.44 -9.43 11.54
C LEU A 268 -3.75 -8.81 10.18
N MET A 269 -3.26 -7.61 9.90
CA MET A 269 -3.41 -6.99 8.58
C MET A 269 -2.66 -7.78 7.51
N GLN A 270 -1.43 -8.17 7.79
CA GLN A 270 -0.56 -8.90 6.87
C GLN A 270 -1.11 -10.29 6.56
N ILE A 271 -1.29 -11.11 7.61
CA ILE A 271 -1.79 -12.49 7.46
C ILE A 271 -3.22 -12.50 6.93
N GLY A 272 -4.07 -11.57 7.41
CA GLY A 272 -5.46 -11.45 7.02
C GLY A 272 -5.71 -10.78 5.67
N ASN A 273 -4.66 -10.30 5.00
CA ASN A 273 -4.75 -9.53 3.75
C ASN A 273 -5.79 -8.40 3.86
N ARG A 274 -5.65 -7.54 4.89
CA ARG A 274 -6.60 -6.46 5.16
C ARG A 274 -5.95 -5.09 5.03
N LYS A 275 -6.66 -4.17 4.40
CA LYS A 275 -6.25 -2.77 4.24
C LYS A 275 -6.32 -1.97 5.56
N TYR A 276 -7.23 -2.37 6.46
CA TYR A 276 -7.48 -1.66 7.72
C TYR A 276 -7.32 -2.60 8.92
N PRO A 277 -6.71 -2.13 10.03
CA PRO A 277 -6.54 -2.92 11.23
C PRO A 277 -7.87 -3.16 11.96
N PRO A 278 -7.96 -4.21 12.79
CA PRO A 278 -9.10 -4.41 13.67
C PRO A 278 -9.19 -3.31 14.73
N SER A 279 -10.39 -3.13 15.30
CA SER A 279 -10.57 -2.17 16.39
C SER A 279 -9.75 -2.57 17.61
N THR A 280 -9.22 -1.57 18.32
CA THR A 280 -8.44 -1.78 19.55
C THR A 280 -9.25 -2.50 20.63
N LYS A 281 -10.57 -2.20 20.74
CA LYS A 281 -11.47 -2.85 21.68
C LYS A 281 -11.51 -4.37 21.49
N LYS A 282 -11.69 -4.85 20.25
CA LYS A 282 -11.69 -6.30 19.93
C LYS A 282 -10.39 -7.00 20.29
N LEU A 283 -9.23 -6.33 20.11
CA LEU A 283 -7.95 -6.89 20.51
C LEU A 283 -7.77 -6.97 22.02
N ILE A 284 -8.23 -5.96 22.76
CA ILE A 284 -8.18 -5.96 24.21
C ILE A 284 -9.08 -7.08 24.78
N GLU A 285 -10.28 -7.24 24.25
CA GLU A 285 -11.19 -8.34 24.60
C GLU A 285 -10.58 -9.73 24.31
N LEU A 286 -9.80 -9.84 23.25
CA LEU A 286 -9.08 -11.07 22.94
C LEU A 286 -7.97 -11.35 23.94
N PHE A 287 -7.21 -10.31 24.33
CA PHE A 287 -6.12 -10.47 25.30
C PHE A 287 -6.64 -10.78 26.72
N SER A 288 -7.80 -10.24 27.13
CA SER A 288 -8.39 -10.61 28.43
C SER A 288 -8.75 -12.10 28.50
N LYS A 289 -9.03 -12.74 27.36
CA LYS A 289 -9.30 -14.19 27.26
C LYS A 289 -8.02 -15.03 27.14
N SER A 290 -6.84 -14.41 26.93
CA SER A 290 -5.59 -15.15 26.73
C SER A 290 -5.09 -15.91 27.96
N ASN A 291 -5.56 -15.55 29.16
CA ASN A 291 -5.22 -16.20 30.42
C ASN A 291 -5.98 -17.52 30.66
N MET A 292 -6.92 -17.87 29.78
CA MET A 292 -7.61 -19.16 29.88
C MET A 292 -6.65 -20.31 29.53
N HIS A 293 -6.60 -21.36 30.35
CA HIS A 293 -5.76 -22.54 30.14
C HIS A 293 -6.21 -23.41 28.97
N MET A 294 -7.40 -23.18 28.43
CA MET A 294 -7.96 -23.95 27.32
C MET A 294 -7.51 -23.38 25.95
N VAL A 295 -7.31 -24.28 25.00
CA VAL A 295 -7.07 -23.89 23.60
C VAL A 295 -8.33 -23.28 23.02
N THR A 296 -8.28 -22.00 22.71
CA THR A 296 -9.40 -21.26 22.12
C THR A 296 -9.03 -20.64 20.79
N ASN A 297 -9.97 -20.65 19.85
CA ASN A 297 -9.80 -20.09 18.53
C ASN A 297 -10.79 -18.93 18.30
N PHE A 298 -10.30 -17.81 17.79
CA PHE A 298 -11.11 -16.62 17.47
C PHE A 298 -10.87 -16.21 16.02
N SER A 299 -11.93 -15.82 15.33
CA SER A 299 -11.80 -15.23 13.99
C SER A 299 -11.79 -13.70 14.09
N LEU A 300 -10.71 -13.06 13.59
CA LEU A 300 -10.57 -11.62 13.56
C LEU A 300 -9.76 -11.20 12.35
N CYS A 301 -10.23 -10.17 11.64
CA CYS A 301 -9.49 -9.55 10.52
C CYS A 301 -9.07 -10.54 9.39
N GLY A 302 -9.88 -11.59 9.14
CA GLY A 302 -9.58 -12.63 8.16
C GLY A 302 -8.49 -13.62 8.60
N CYS A 303 -8.24 -13.67 9.92
CA CYS A 303 -7.35 -14.61 10.56
C CYS A 303 -8.10 -15.45 11.60
N ILE A 304 -7.58 -16.65 11.86
CA ILE A 304 -7.85 -17.45 13.05
C ILE A 304 -6.72 -17.17 14.04
N ILE A 305 -7.07 -16.68 15.23
CA ILE A 305 -6.14 -16.50 16.34
C ILE A 305 -6.35 -17.68 17.28
N SER A 306 -5.34 -18.54 17.38
CA SER A 306 -5.36 -19.73 18.25
C SER A 306 -4.55 -19.46 19.51
N LEU A 307 -5.24 -19.34 20.65
CA LEU A 307 -4.62 -19.19 21.95
C LEU A 307 -4.26 -20.59 22.48
N ARG A 308 -3.00 -20.83 22.81
CA ARG A 308 -2.48 -22.06 23.40
C ARG A 308 -1.81 -21.75 24.74
N LYS A 309 -1.40 -22.76 25.49
CA LYS A 309 -0.79 -22.61 26.81
C LYS A 309 0.31 -21.54 26.84
N GLU A 310 1.29 -21.63 25.97
CA GLU A 310 2.49 -20.75 25.95
C GLU A 310 2.59 -19.87 24.69
N LYS A 311 1.74 -20.09 23.69
CA LYS A 311 1.88 -19.47 22.37
C LYS A 311 0.54 -18.98 21.82
N ILE A 312 0.63 -17.95 21.00
CA ILE A 312 -0.48 -17.43 20.20
C ILE A 312 -0.11 -17.65 18.74
N LEU A 313 -1.02 -18.26 17.97
CA LEU A 313 -0.84 -18.40 16.54
C LEU A 313 -1.83 -17.49 15.81
N ILE A 314 -1.34 -16.77 14.82
CA ILE A 314 -2.18 -16.00 13.90
C ILE A 314 -2.08 -16.69 12.52
N ILE A 315 -3.19 -17.23 12.06
CA ILE A 315 -3.29 -18.08 10.89
C ILE A 315 -4.30 -17.45 9.92
N ARG A 316 -4.04 -17.51 8.62
CA ARG A 316 -5.00 -17.10 7.59
C ARG A 316 -6.29 -17.92 7.68
N GLU A 317 -7.43 -17.26 7.66
CA GLU A 317 -8.74 -17.92 7.66
C GLU A 317 -9.04 -18.50 6.26
N TYR A 318 -9.17 -19.83 6.16
CA TYR A 318 -9.40 -20.53 4.89
C TYR A 318 -10.69 -20.06 4.18
N ASN A 319 -11.78 -19.82 4.92
CA ASN A 319 -13.05 -19.37 4.34
C ASN A 319 -12.95 -18.03 3.59
N LYS A 320 -11.91 -17.23 3.86
CA LYS A 320 -11.66 -15.94 3.16
C LYS A 320 -10.88 -16.09 1.88
N ILE A 321 -10.32 -17.27 1.61
CA ILE A 321 -9.53 -17.55 0.42
C ILE A 321 -10.02 -18.77 -0.39
N LYS A 322 -11.03 -19.49 0.09
CA LYS A 322 -11.55 -20.69 -0.61
C LYS A 322 -11.99 -20.42 -2.06
N SER A 323 -12.45 -19.21 -2.35
CA SER A 323 -12.83 -18.79 -3.73
C SER A 323 -11.66 -18.22 -4.54
N LEU A 324 -10.46 -18.14 -3.94
CA LEU A 324 -9.29 -17.61 -4.62
C LEU A 324 -8.76 -18.67 -5.60
N ASN A 325 -9.01 -18.43 -6.88
CA ASN A 325 -8.48 -19.23 -7.98
C ASN A 325 -7.91 -18.26 -9.03
N MET A 326 -6.65 -18.42 -9.37
CA MET A 326 -5.94 -17.51 -10.28
C MET A 326 -5.35 -18.31 -11.43
N GLU A 327 -5.80 -18.01 -12.65
CA GLU A 327 -5.14 -18.50 -13.86
C GLU A 327 -3.93 -17.61 -14.19
N ILE A 328 -2.81 -18.23 -14.47
CA ILE A 328 -1.55 -17.56 -14.76
C ILE A 328 -1.00 -18.03 -16.08
N LYS A 329 -0.68 -17.06 -16.94
CA LYS A 329 -0.04 -17.26 -18.24
C LYS A 329 1.22 -16.39 -18.28
N ASN A 330 2.35 -16.96 -18.70
CA ASN A 330 3.59 -16.23 -19.02
C ASN A 330 4.12 -15.28 -17.91
N LYS A 331 3.98 -15.66 -16.64
CA LYS A 331 4.57 -14.89 -15.53
C LYS A 331 5.69 -15.70 -14.87
N ASN A 332 6.82 -15.06 -14.65
CA ASN A 332 7.94 -15.65 -13.91
C ASN A 332 7.76 -15.55 -12.39
N THR A 333 7.04 -14.51 -11.93
CA THR A 333 6.78 -14.27 -10.51
C THR A 333 5.32 -13.91 -10.29
N LEU A 334 4.78 -14.31 -9.14
CA LEU A 334 3.41 -14.01 -8.72
C LEU A 334 3.32 -13.77 -7.22
N LEU A 335 2.57 -12.74 -6.83
CA LEU A 335 2.14 -12.54 -5.45
C LEU A 335 0.76 -13.21 -5.24
N TRP A 336 0.68 -14.25 -4.39
CA TRP A 336 -0.54 -14.97 -4.09
C TRP A 336 -1.05 -14.67 -2.67
N ASP A 337 -2.37 -14.35 -2.56
CA ASP A 337 -3.06 -13.94 -1.32
C ASP A 337 -2.29 -12.86 -0.52
N ASN A 338 -1.46 -12.06 -1.20
CA ASN A 338 -0.58 -11.06 -0.59
C ASN A 338 0.39 -11.60 0.49
N ARG A 339 0.51 -12.92 0.62
CA ARG A 339 1.36 -13.62 1.59
C ARG A 339 2.57 -14.28 0.97
N PHE A 340 2.45 -14.82 -0.23
CA PHE A 340 3.48 -15.64 -0.86
C PHE A 340 3.92 -15.06 -2.19
N ILE A 341 5.23 -14.94 -2.37
CA ILE A 341 5.85 -14.63 -3.64
C ILE A 341 6.29 -15.96 -4.26
N LEU A 342 5.64 -16.35 -5.34
CA LEU A 342 5.99 -17.52 -6.14
C LEU A 342 6.92 -17.07 -7.25
N SER A 343 8.10 -17.64 -7.36
CA SER A 343 9.09 -17.32 -8.41
C SER A 343 9.56 -18.59 -9.13
N ASN A 344 10.22 -18.44 -10.26
CA ASN A 344 10.61 -19.52 -11.17
C ASN A 344 9.38 -20.30 -11.70
N LEU A 345 8.28 -19.59 -11.93
CA LEU A 345 7.13 -20.19 -12.61
C LEU A 345 7.53 -20.49 -14.06
N PRO A 346 7.29 -21.71 -14.56
CA PRO A 346 7.69 -22.10 -15.90
C PRO A 346 7.05 -21.20 -16.96
N LYS A 347 7.86 -20.70 -17.89
CA LYS A 347 7.40 -19.91 -19.03
C LYS A 347 6.65 -20.84 -20.00
N ASN A 348 5.66 -20.28 -20.72
CA ASN A 348 4.89 -20.98 -21.77
C ASN A 348 3.91 -22.06 -21.30
N LYS A 349 3.60 -22.12 -20.00
CA LYS A 349 2.54 -22.99 -19.47
C LYS A 349 1.44 -22.17 -18.79
N VAL A 350 0.24 -22.69 -18.77
CA VAL A 350 -0.91 -22.13 -18.05
C VAL A 350 -1.10 -22.90 -16.76
N TYR A 351 -1.25 -22.19 -15.66
CA TYR A 351 -1.44 -22.77 -14.33
C TYR A 351 -2.66 -22.19 -13.64
N ASN A 352 -3.32 -23.01 -12.84
CA ASN A 352 -4.30 -22.55 -11.86
C ASN A 352 -3.69 -22.63 -10.46
N ILE A 353 -3.79 -21.53 -9.70
CA ILE A 353 -3.32 -21.49 -8.31
C ILE A 353 -4.51 -21.29 -7.39
N PHE A 354 -4.66 -22.18 -6.42
CA PHE A 354 -5.75 -22.18 -5.45
C PHE A 354 -5.29 -22.74 -4.09
N PRO A 355 -6.06 -22.52 -3.00
CA PRO A 355 -5.67 -23.05 -1.68
C PRO A 355 -5.81 -24.56 -1.59
N LEU A 356 -4.88 -25.20 -0.88
CA LEU A 356 -4.82 -26.67 -0.68
C LEU A 356 -6.11 -27.25 -0.13
N GLY A 357 -6.85 -26.49 0.69
CA GLY A 357 -8.16 -26.89 1.20
C GLY A 357 -9.24 -27.10 0.15
N ASN A 358 -9.03 -26.68 -1.10
CA ASN A 358 -9.96 -26.87 -2.21
C ASN A 358 -9.80 -28.24 -2.90
N ILE A 359 -8.74 -28.99 -2.60
CA ILE A 359 -8.62 -30.34 -3.12
C ILE A 359 -9.64 -31.22 -2.38
N ILE A 360 -10.60 -31.76 -3.12
CA ILE A 360 -11.76 -32.49 -2.59
C ILE A 360 -11.33 -33.86 -2.04
N ASP A 361 -10.36 -34.50 -2.70
CA ASP A 361 -9.88 -35.82 -2.31
C ASP A 361 -8.93 -35.74 -1.11
N ARG A 362 -9.51 -36.01 0.07
CA ARG A 362 -8.76 -36.06 1.34
C ARG A 362 -7.80 -37.25 1.40
N SER A 363 -8.12 -38.34 0.71
CA SER A 363 -7.28 -39.56 0.66
C SER A 363 -6.00 -39.28 -0.12
N TYR A 364 -6.13 -38.60 -1.25
CA TYR A 364 -5.00 -38.14 -2.07
C TYR A 364 -4.09 -37.16 -1.31
N ILE A 365 -4.65 -36.18 -0.62
CA ILE A 365 -3.84 -35.28 0.23
C ILE A 365 -3.14 -36.07 1.34
N LYS A 366 -3.83 -37.03 1.97
CA LYS A 366 -3.27 -37.85 3.03
C LYS A 366 -2.10 -38.71 2.51
N GLN A 367 -2.26 -39.34 1.37
CA GLN A 367 -1.20 -40.13 0.71
C GLN A 367 0.00 -39.24 0.35
N ILE A 368 -0.23 -38.09 -0.25
CA ILE A 368 0.82 -37.11 -0.58
C ILE A 368 1.55 -36.67 0.71
N LEU A 369 0.83 -36.28 1.74
CA LEU A 369 1.42 -35.85 3.01
C LEU A 369 2.15 -36.99 3.72
N GLU A 370 1.70 -38.24 3.59
CA GLU A 370 2.35 -39.42 4.14
C GLU A 370 3.64 -39.75 3.41
N LYS A 371 3.64 -39.70 2.09
CA LYS A 371 4.83 -39.88 1.24
C LYS A 371 5.94 -38.89 1.56
N TYR A 372 5.57 -37.68 1.95
CA TYR A 372 6.48 -36.55 2.27
C TYR A 372 6.59 -36.24 3.77
N LYS A 373 6.11 -37.15 4.65
CA LYS A 373 6.11 -37.00 6.13
C LYS A 373 7.48 -36.79 6.76
N LYS A 374 8.56 -37.12 6.08
CA LYS A 374 9.92 -37.07 6.66
C LYS A 374 10.37 -35.69 7.14
N ASN A 375 9.80 -34.59 6.63
CA ASN A 375 10.32 -33.25 6.92
C ASN A 375 9.34 -32.20 7.52
N ASN A 376 7.99 -32.43 7.63
CA ASN A 376 7.05 -31.35 7.93
C ASN A 376 5.86 -31.69 8.84
N CYS A 377 6.04 -32.55 9.84
CA CYS A 377 4.96 -33.03 10.73
C CYS A 377 4.38 -31.98 11.69
N LYS A 378 4.89 -30.74 11.75
CA LYS A 378 4.51 -29.75 12.77
C LYS A 378 3.62 -28.60 12.27
N ILE A 379 3.21 -28.59 10.99
CA ILE A 379 2.37 -27.51 10.45
C ILE A 379 0.92 -27.70 10.93
N PRO A 380 0.29 -26.71 11.58
CA PRO A 380 -1.07 -26.82 12.05
C PRO A 380 -2.06 -27.09 10.90
N PHE A 381 -3.11 -27.88 11.16
CA PHE A 381 -4.09 -28.27 10.15
C PHE A 381 -4.75 -27.08 9.45
N PHE A 382 -5.09 -26.03 10.23
CA PHE A 382 -5.68 -24.81 9.67
C PHE A 382 -4.74 -24.07 8.70
N VAL A 383 -3.42 -24.13 8.93
CA VAL A 383 -2.41 -23.55 8.04
C VAL A 383 -2.34 -24.33 6.73
N LYS A 384 -2.28 -25.65 6.81
CA LYS A 384 -2.19 -26.52 5.60
C LYS A 384 -3.25 -26.18 4.57
N LYS A 385 -4.51 -25.97 5.02
CA LYS A 385 -5.62 -25.60 4.11
C LYS A 385 -5.41 -24.30 3.33
N THR A 386 -4.53 -23.42 3.80
CA THR A 386 -4.30 -22.10 3.23
C THR A 386 -3.02 -21.98 2.41
N LEU A 387 -2.33 -23.10 2.16
CA LEU A 387 -1.14 -23.11 1.34
C LEU A 387 -1.51 -23.10 -0.15
N PRO A 388 -0.71 -22.45 -1.02
CA PRO A 388 -0.94 -22.46 -2.46
C PRO A 388 -0.66 -23.82 -3.06
N VAL A 389 -1.55 -24.25 -3.93
CA VAL A 389 -1.40 -25.38 -4.82
C VAL A 389 -1.42 -24.88 -6.24
N ILE A 390 -0.52 -25.38 -7.05
CA ILE A 390 -0.41 -25.05 -8.47
C ILE A 390 -0.81 -26.30 -9.25
N LYS A 391 -1.82 -26.14 -10.12
CA LYS A 391 -2.31 -27.20 -11.01
C LYS A 391 -2.03 -26.82 -12.45
N THR A 392 -1.38 -27.69 -13.21
CA THR A 392 -1.17 -27.53 -14.65
C THR A 392 -2.43 -27.91 -15.42
N LEU A 393 -2.51 -27.57 -16.71
CA LEU A 393 -3.60 -28.03 -17.60
C LEU A 393 -3.59 -29.56 -17.78
N GLU A 394 -2.43 -30.17 -17.67
CA GLU A 394 -2.24 -31.64 -17.75
C GLU A 394 -2.70 -32.37 -16.47
N GLY A 395 -3.18 -31.62 -15.47
CA GLY A 395 -3.69 -32.17 -14.23
C GLY A 395 -2.63 -32.34 -13.13
N LEU A 396 -1.35 -32.01 -13.40
CA LEU A 396 -0.26 -32.11 -12.45
C LEU A 396 -0.44 -31.16 -11.27
N ILE A 397 -0.21 -31.67 -10.06
CA ILE A 397 -0.35 -30.89 -8.83
C ILE A 397 1.03 -30.66 -8.20
N LEU A 398 1.39 -29.39 -8.03
CA LEU A 398 2.62 -28.95 -7.38
C LEU A 398 2.28 -28.28 -6.06
N ILE A 399 2.94 -28.70 -4.97
CA ILE A 399 2.78 -28.09 -3.64
C ILE A 399 4.18 -27.68 -3.14
N PRO A 400 4.62 -26.45 -3.47
CA PRO A 400 5.99 -26.05 -3.23
C PRO A 400 6.42 -26.09 -1.75
N HIS A 401 5.51 -25.81 -0.79
CA HIS A 401 5.80 -25.90 0.64
C HIS A 401 6.13 -27.33 1.13
N PHE A 402 5.76 -28.33 0.37
CA PHE A 402 6.07 -29.73 0.67
C PHE A 402 7.14 -30.30 -0.26
N ASN A 403 7.75 -29.47 -1.11
CA ASN A 403 8.69 -29.89 -2.16
C ASN A 403 8.10 -30.98 -3.07
N ILE A 404 6.79 -30.90 -3.33
CA ILE A 404 6.09 -31.82 -4.23
C ILE A 404 6.15 -31.22 -5.63
N TYR A 405 6.99 -31.85 -6.46
CA TYR A 405 7.20 -31.53 -7.87
C TYR A 405 7.21 -32.84 -8.66
N GLU A 406 6.62 -32.85 -9.83
CA GLU A 406 6.66 -34.06 -10.70
C GLU A 406 7.95 -34.18 -11.50
N SER A 407 8.68 -33.09 -11.72
CA SER A 407 10.00 -33.08 -12.32
C SER A 407 10.98 -32.23 -11.52
N THR A 408 12.23 -32.67 -11.48
CA THR A 408 13.32 -31.95 -10.79
C THR A 408 13.72 -30.63 -11.47
N LYS A 409 13.25 -30.36 -12.69
CA LYS A 409 13.61 -29.17 -13.49
C LYS A 409 12.83 -27.92 -13.12
N ASP A 410 11.62 -28.05 -12.55
CA ASP A 410 10.71 -26.92 -12.32
C ASP A 410 10.55 -26.61 -10.82
N LYS A 411 11.64 -26.36 -10.11
CA LYS A 411 11.59 -25.95 -8.69
C LYS A 411 11.04 -24.54 -8.56
N ILE A 412 9.78 -24.42 -8.23
CA ILE A 412 9.14 -23.14 -7.90
C ILE A 412 9.62 -22.72 -6.53
N LYS A 413 10.20 -21.50 -6.44
CA LYS A 413 10.63 -20.93 -5.18
C LYS A 413 9.45 -20.19 -4.54
N ILE A 414 9.25 -20.39 -3.24
CA ILE A 414 8.28 -19.67 -2.42
C ILE A 414 9.03 -18.83 -1.41
N ASP A 415 8.70 -17.54 -1.38
CA ASP A 415 9.13 -16.59 -0.36
C ASP A 415 7.89 -15.96 0.30
N ILE A 416 8.02 -15.55 1.56
CA ILE A 416 6.97 -14.81 2.26
C ILE A 416 7.05 -13.34 1.88
N ASN A 417 5.90 -12.73 1.55
CA ASN A 417 5.79 -11.29 1.44
C ASN A 417 5.60 -10.69 2.85
N GLY A 418 6.70 -10.36 3.53
CA GLY A 418 6.68 -10.03 4.96
C GLY A 418 7.02 -8.58 5.30
N LEU A 419 6.23 -7.98 6.21
CA LEU A 419 6.48 -6.67 6.85
C LEU A 419 7.64 -6.70 7.86
N TYR A 420 8.02 -7.88 8.33
CA TYR A 420 9.07 -8.10 9.34
C TYR A 420 10.15 -9.05 8.84
N ASP A 421 10.35 -9.11 7.53
CA ASP A 421 11.46 -9.88 6.98
C ASP A 421 12.78 -9.31 7.50
N LYS A 422 13.68 -10.18 7.97
CA LYS A 422 14.95 -9.79 8.58
C LYS A 422 15.84 -8.96 7.64
N ASN A 423 15.51 -8.94 6.35
CA ASN A 423 16.26 -8.28 5.28
C ASN A 423 15.58 -7.05 4.65
N ASP A 424 14.35 -6.68 5.06
CA ASP A 424 13.66 -5.54 4.44
C ASP A 424 14.02 -4.21 5.14
N ASN A 425 14.88 -3.46 4.48
CA ASN A 425 15.09 -2.01 4.71
C ASN A 425 13.94 -1.15 4.15
N ASN A 426 12.76 -1.70 3.97
CA ASN A 426 11.60 -0.97 3.48
C ASN A 426 11.05 -0.06 4.57
N ASP A 427 11.37 1.22 4.48
CA ASP A 427 10.78 2.32 5.24
C ASP A 427 9.26 2.35 5.09
N PHE A 428 8.55 2.18 6.21
CA PHE A 428 7.11 2.34 6.35
C PHE A 428 6.67 3.79 6.23
#